data_ce307f3fe28383eae4a5bea802d2e3b8
#
_entry.id   ce307f3fe28383eae4a5bea802d2e3b8
#
_cell.length_a   1.000
_cell.length_b   1.000
_cell.length_c   1.000
_cell.angle_alpha   90.00
_cell.angle_beta   90.00
_cell.angle_gamma   90.00
#
_symmetry.space_group_name_H-M   'P 1'
#
loop_
_entity.id
_entity.type
_entity.pdbx_description
1 polymer ?
#
loop_
_entity_poly.entity_id
_entity_poly.type
_entity_poly.pdbx_seq_one_letter_code
_entity_poly.pdbx_strand_id
1 'polypeptide(L)'
;MKNMEPLKARKKNITLVLNRPKHAGNIGSVARCAKNMGIGDVVVVTREEPDMEKIRQMSTHLAVDVVERIRFVDTLDEALGGFHFIAGTTARTGSMRQTSGSPREVAGTLVDVSQKNKVAILFGPEDIGLTNDELRCCHALITIPTSEKLRSLNLSHAVLIVCYEIFLASTGVPERFKPRLAASAELEGMYTQIK
;
A
#
# COMPACT_ATOMS: atom_id res chain seq x y z
N MET A 1 -29.24 -11.21 -14.93
CA MET A 1 -27.87 -10.87 -14.48
C MET A 1 -27.95 -9.49 -13.82
N LYS A 2 -27.84 -9.39 -12.48
CA LYS A 2 -27.82 -8.10 -11.78
C LYS A 2 -26.51 -7.40 -12.15
N ASN A 3 -26.59 -6.19 -12.70
CA ASN A 3 -25.46 -5.29 -12.83
C ASN A 3 -24.85 -5.10 -11.43
N MET A 4 -23.76 -5.79 -11.15
CA MET A 4 -22.94 -5.47 -9.99
C MET A 4 -22.20 -4.18 -10.34
N GLU A 5 -22.66 -3.06 -9.77
CA GLU A 5 -21.85 -1.85 -9.74
C GLU A 5 -20.51 -2.18 -9.07
N PRO A 6 -19.38 -1.70 -9.63
CA PRO A 6 -18.09 -1.93 -8.99
C PRO A 6 -18.14 -1.37 -7.56
N LEU A 7 -17.78 -2.21 -6.59
CA LEU A 7 -17.70 -1.85 -5.18
C LEU A 7 -16.72 -0.69 -5.02
N LYS A 8 -17.25 0.53 -4.85
CA LYS A 8 -16.42 1.69 -4.50
C LYS A 8 -15.86 1.46 -3.12
N ALA A 9 -14.56 1.17 -3.01
CA ALA A 9 -13.92 1.07 -1.71
C ALA A 9 -14.26 2.30 -0.86
N ARG A 10 -14.68 2.07 0.37
CA ARG A 10 -14.72 3.15 1.35
C ARG A 10 -13.29 3.40 1.83
N LYS A 11 -12.48 4.00 0.96
CA LYS A 11 -11.05 4.28 1.23
C LYS A 11 -10.82 5.04 2.54
N LYS A 12 -11.83 5.77 3.03
CA LYS A 12 -11.83 6.39 4.36
C LYS A 12 -11.81 5.39 5.53
N ASN A 13 -12.11 4.12 5.28
CA ASN A 13 -12.03 3.05 6.27
C ASN A 13 -10.68 2.31 6.22
N ILE A 14 -9.79 2.69 5.31
CA ILE A 14 -8.44 2.10 5.18
C ILE A 14 -7.42 3.11 5.72
N THR A 15 -6.59 2.65 6.65
CA THR A 15 -5.54 3.45 7.27
C THR A 15 -4.18 2.79 7.05
N LEU A 16 -3.18 3.57 6.69
CA LEU A 16 -1.79 3.14 6.63
C LEU A 16 -1.16 3.29 8.01
N VAL A 17 -0.59 2.23 8.54
CA VAL A 17 0.10 2.24 9.83
C VAL A 17 1.59 1.99 9.58
N LEU A 18 2.41 2.97 9.91
CA LEU A 18 3.86 2.90 9.80
C LEU A 18 4.44 2.61 11.19
N ASN A 19 4.99 1.43 11.38
CA ASN A 19 5.53 1.03 12.66
C ASN A 19 7.01 1.35 12.75
N ARG A 20 7.38 2.34 13.56
CA ARG A 20 8.74 2.80 13.82
C ARG A 20 9.52 3.13 12.52
N PRO A 21 8.98 3.96 11.62
CA PRO A 21 9.71 4.35 10.42
C PRO A 21 10.98 5.12 10.81
N LYS A 22 12.11 4.80 10.17
CA LYS A 22 13.41 5.40 10.53
C LYS A 22 13.65 6.76 9.90
N HIS A 23 13.02 7.03 8.78
CA HIS A 23 13.29 8.24 8.01
C HIS A 23 12.03 9.10 7.86
N ALA A 24 12.06 10.30 8.42
CA ALA A 24 10.98 11.28 8.30
C ALA A 24 10.58 11.57 6.84
N GLY A 25 11.54 11.56 5.92
CA GLY A 25 11.28 11.72 4.49
C GLY A 25 10.37 10.62 3.91
N ASN A 26 10.46 9.38 4.41
CA ASN A 26 9.56 8.30 4.00
C ASN A 26 8.12 8.55 4.45
N ILE A 27 7.93 9.10 5.65
CA ILE A 27 6.60 9.47 6.16
C ILE A 27 5.94 10.50 5.21
N GLY A 28 6.68 11.55 4.81
CA GLY A 28 6.20 12.55 3.86
C GLY A 28 5.86 11.95 2.49
N SER A 29 6.73 11.07 1.99
CA SER A 29 6.50 10.35 0.73
C SER A 29 5.28 9.44 0.81
N VAL A 30 5.05 8.77 1.95
CA VAL A 30 3.85 7.95 2.22
C VAL A 30 2.59 8.82 2.22
N ALA A 31 2.61 9.99 2.86
CA ALA A 31 1.48 10.92 2.85
C ALA A 31 1.09 11.31 1.40
N ARG A 32 2.08 11.55 0.55
CA ARG A 32 1.86 11.82 -0.87
C ARG A 32 1.29 10.60 -1.62
N CYS A 33 1.82 9.40 -1.37
CA CYS A 33 1.27 8.17 -1.95
C CYS A 33 -0.19 7.95 -1.55
N ALA A 34 -0.51 8.12 -0.26
CA ALA A 34 -1.85 8.01 0.28
C ALA A 34 -2.81 8.97 -0.42
N LYS A 35 -2.43 10.24 -0.56
CA LYS A 35 -3.20 11.26 -1.27
C LYS A 35 -3.47 10.87 -2.72
N ASN A 36 -2.45 10.43 -3.45
CA ASN A 36 -2.57 10.03 -4.86
C ASN A 36 -3.57 8.88 -5.04
N MET A 37 -3.60 7.93 -4.11
CA MET A 37 -4.47 6.75 -4.18
C MET A 37 -5.82 6.94 -3.44
N GLY A 38 -6.05 8.12 -2.88
CA GLY A 38 -7.30 8.47 -2.19
C GLY A 38 -7.47 7.76 -0.85
N ILE A 39 -6.39 7.35 -0.20
CA ILE A 39 -6.32 6.89 1.17
C ILE A 39 -5.89 8.08 2.02
N GLY A 40 -6.74 8.52 2.98
CA GLY A 40 -6.52 9.78 3.68
C GLY A 40 -5.84 9.66 5.04
N ASP A 41 -5.89 8.48 5.65
CA ASP A 41 -5.48 8.31 7.04
C ASP A 41 -4.15 7.59 7.15
N VAL A 42 -3.23 8.20 7.90
CA VAL A 42 -1.91 7.65 8.22
C VAL A 42 -1.70 7.70 9.72
N VAL A 43 -1.25 6.61 10.30
CA VAL A 43 -0.82 6.51 11.70
C VAL A 43 0.66 6.15 11.73
N VAL A 44 1.42 6.82 12.54
CA VAL A 44 2.85 6.58 12.73
C VAL A 44 3.09 6.19 14.17
N VAL A 45 3.64 5.00 14.38
CA VAL A 45 4.07 4.53 15.71
C VAL A 45 5.50 4.99 15.92
N THR A 46 5.73 5.90 16.85
CA THR A 46 7.06 6.38 17.22
C THR A 46 7.02 7.02 18.59
N ARG A 47 8.10 6.88 19.35
CA ARG A 47 8.36 7.60 20.61
C ARG A 47 9.26 8.80 20.42
N GLU A 48 9.84 8.94 19.23
CA GLU A 48 10.70 10.07 18.90
C GLU A 48 9.85 11.20 18.32
N GLU A 49 10.27 12.43 18.60
CA GLU A 49 9.66 13.61 18.01
C GLU A 49 9.93 13.60 16.48
N PRO A 50 8.87 13.64 15.65
CA PRO A 50 9.05 13.54 14.21
C PRO A 50 9.60 14.85 13.64
N ASP A 51 10.57 14.77 12.73
CA ASP A 51 11.02 15.91 11.92
C ASP A 51 9.91 16.34 10.94
N MET A 52 9.03 17.21 11.43
CA MET A 52 7.88 17.71 10.68
C MET A 52 8.28 18.56 9.47
N GLU A 53 9.43 19.22 9.51
CA GLU A 53 9.93 19.99 8.37
C GLU A 53 10.27 19.05 7.21
N LYS A 54 11.01 18.00 7.50
CA LYS A 54 11.38 16.97 6.51
C LYS A 54 10.16 16.24 5.96
N ILE A 55 9.19 15.92 6.81
CA ILE A 55 7.91 15.29 6.40
C ILE A 55 7.18 16.19 5.40
N ARG A 56 7.01 17.49 5.71
CA ARG A 56 6.35 18.45 4.83
C ARG A 56 7.11 18.63 3.51
N GLN A 57 8.43 18.74 3.55
CA GLN A 57 9.27 18.85 2.36
C GLN A 57 9.02 17.68 1.38
N MET A 58 8.97 16.45 1.88
CA MET A 58 8.82 15.25 1.06
C MET A 58 7.38 14.98 0.61
N SER A 59 6.38 15.47 1.35
CA SER A 59 4.96 15.35 0.96
C SER A 59 4.58 16.29 -0.17
N THR A 60 5.34 17.36 -0.37
CA THR A 60 5.02 18.52 -1.22
C THR A 60 3.77 19.26 -0.73
N HIS A 61 3.53 20.46 -1.28
CA HIS A 61 2.34 21.27 -0.93
C HIS A 61 1.00 20.56 -1.24
N LEU A 62 1.00 19.58 -2.14
CA LEU A 62 -0.21 18.88 -2.58
C LEU A 62 -0.75 17.88 -1.57
N ALA A 63 0.07 17.41 -0.61
CA ALA A 63 -0.33 16.42 0.40
C ALA A 63 -0.20 16.93 1.85
N VAL A 64 -0.07 18.23 2.05
CA VAL A 64 0.01 18.85 3.39
C VAL A 64 -1.22 18.51 4.24
N ASP A 65 -2.40 18.48 3.66
CA ASP A 65 -3.64 18.10 4.33
C ASP A 65 -3.63 16.65 4.88
N VAL A 66 -2.90 15.74 4.25
CA VAL A 66 -2.67 14.38 4.78
C VAL A 66 -1.67 14.44 5.92
N VAL A 67 -0.58 15.20 5.75
CA VAL A 67 0.45 15.36 6.80
C VAL A 67 -0.14 15.92 8.09
N GLU A 68 -1.01 16.93 7.99
CA GLU A 68 -1.65 17.55 9.15
C GLU A 68 -2.61 16.61 9.90
N ARG A 69 -3.08 15.56 9.23
CA ARG A 69 -3.94 14.52 9.83
C ARG A 69 -3.17 13.29 10.29
N ILE A 70 -1.84 13.23 10.08
CA ILE A 70 -1.05 12.11 10.60
C ILE A 70 -1.23 12.03 12.11
N ARG A 71 -1.61 10.87 12.58
CA ARG A 71 -1.69 10.60 14.00
C ARG A 71 -0.42 9.88 14.45
N PHE A 72 0.32 10.50 15.36
CA PHE A 72 1.49 9.90 15.99
C PHE A 72 1.08 9.24 17.31
N VAL A 73 1.54 8.03 17.55
CA VAL A 73 1.24 7.24 18.75
C VAL A 73 2.49 6.51 19.25
N ASP A 74 2.53 6.19 20.53
CA ASP A 74 3.71 5.62 21.16
C ASP A 74 3.84 4.11 20.97
N THR A 75 2.71 3.41 20.81
CA THR A 75 2.68 1.95 20.78
C THR A 75 1.87 1.40 19.61
N LEU A 76 2.22 0.18 19.20
CA LEU A 76 1.50 -0.52 18.15
C LEU A 76 0.08 -0.89 18.58
N ASP A 77 -0.12 -1.24 19.85
CA ASP A 77 -1.44 -1.56 20.41
C ASP A 77 -2.38 -0.36 20.34
N GLU A 78 -1.89 0.84 20.67
CA GLU A 78 -2.64 2.08 20.50
C GLU A 78 -2.98 2.35 19.03
N ALA A 79 -2.03 2.08 18.12
CA ALA A 79 -2.25 2.25 16.69
C ALA A 79 -3.33 1.31 16.16
N LEU A 80 -3.34 0.05 16.60
CA LEU A 80 -4.14 -1.03 16.01
C LEU A 80 -5.47 -1.31 16.73
N GLY A 81 -5.63 -0.91 17.98
CA GLY A 81 -6.76 -1.29 18.84
C GLY A 81 -8.16 -0.92 18.31
N GLY A 82 -8.25 0.00 17.35
CA GLY A 82 -9.53 0.41 16.75
C GLY A 82 -9.84 -0.25 15.40
N PHE A 83 -9.02 -1.18 14.91
CA PHE A 83 -9.21 -1.82 13.62
C PHE A 83 -9.79 -3.22 13.72
N HIS A 84 -10.64 -3.56 12.76
CA HIS A 84 -11.29 -4.87 12.69
C HIS A 84 -10.51 -5.86 11.82
N PHE A 85 -9.71 -5.35 10.90
CA PHE A 85 -8.88 -6.15 10.01
C PHE A 85 -7.51 -5.49 9.83
N ILE A 86 -6.45 -6.27 10.03
CA ILE A 86 -5.06 -5.82 9.94
C ILE A 86 -4.36 -6.67 8.89
N ALA A 87 -3.80 -6.03 7.86
CA ALA A 87 -2.94 -6.68 6.88
C ALA A 87 -1.50 -6.20 7.08
N GLY A 88 -0.59 -7.12 7.39
CA GLY A 88 0.83 -6.82 7.61
C GLY A 88 1.66 -7.06 6.36
N THR A 89 2.65 -6.20 6.11
CA THR A 89 3.58 -6.39 4.99
C THR A 89 4.84 -7.12 5.43
N THR A 90 5.31 -8.08 4.62
CA THR A 90 6.53 -8.83 4.89
C THR A 90 7.27 -9.18 3.60
N ALA A 91 8.61 -9.10 3.64
CA ALA A 91 9.48 -9.61 2.58
C ALA A 91 9.87 -11.08 2.79
N ARG A 92 9.49 -11.67 3.94
CA ARG A 92 9.84 -13.04 4.29
C ARG A 92 8.81 -14.00 3.71
N THR A 93 9.27 -14.97 2.93
CA THR A 93 8.50 -16.13 2.49
C THR A 93 8.70 -17.22 3.53
N GLY A 94 7.74 -17.45 4.42
CA GLY A 94 7.87 -18.45 5.47
C GLY A 94 6.53 -19.09 5.83
N SER A 95 6.57 -20.23 6.52
CA SER A 95 5.46 -21.11 6.90
C SER A 95 4.55 -20.52 8.00
N MET A 96 4.11 -19.29 7.87
CA MET A 96 3.09 -18.75 8.77
C MET A 96 1.71 -19.27 8.35
N ARG A 97 0.89 -19.65 9.32
CA ARG A 97 -0.48 -20.19 9.10
C ARG A 97 -1.49 -19.12 8.60
N GLN A 98 -1.02 -17.92 8.32
CA GLN A 98 -1.85 -16.80 7.85
C GLN A 98 -1.95 -16.80 6.33
N THR A 99 -3.09 -16.37 5.81
CA THR A 99 -3.28 -16.16 4.38
C THR A 99 -2.29 -15.12 3.89
N SER A 100 -1.32 -15.56 3.08
CA SER A 100 -0.34 -14.68 2.46
C SER A 100 -0.64 -14.56 0.98
N GLY A 101 -0.53 -13.35 0.44
CA GLY A 101 -0.73 -13.09 -0.99
C GLY A 101 0.05 -11.87 -1.45
N SER A 102 0.16 -11.74 -2.77
CA SER A 102 0.65 -10.51 -3.39
C SER A 102 -0.31 -9.33 -3.12
N PRO A 103 0.13 -8.08 -3.26
CA PRO A 103 -0.76 -6.92 -3.13
C PRO A 103 -2.03 -7.03 -3.97
N ARG A 104 -1.91 -7.55 -5.20
CA ARG A 104 -3.03 -7.76 -6.13
C ARG A 104 -4.05 -8.76 -5.62
N GLU A 105 -3.57 -9.89 -5.07
CA GLU A 105 -4.46 -10.95 -4.55
C GLU A 105 -5.20 -10.50 -3.28
N VAL A 106 -4.54 -9.73 -2.43
CA VAL A 106 -5.12 -9.28 -1.15
C VAL A 106 -6.00 -8.03 -1.32
N ALA A 107 -5.75 -7.20 -2.34
CA ALA A 107 -6.43 -5.92 -2.53
C ALA A 107 -7.96 -6.05 -2.59
N GLY A 108 -8.49 -7.07 -3.27
CA GLY A 108 -9.93 -7.32 -3.34
C GLY A 108 -10.54 -7.54 -1.95
N THR A 109 -9.91 -8.37 -1.13
CA THR A 109 -10.35 -8.63 0.25
C THR A 109 -10.32 -7.36 1.10
N LEU A 110 -9.26 -6.54 0.99
CA LEU A 110 -9.15 -5.27 1.71
C LEU A 110 -10.27 -4.30 1.33
N VAL A 111 -10.59 -4.22 0.03
CA VAL A 111 -11.70 -3.39 -0.47
C VAL A 111 -13.04 -3.89 0.06
N ASP A 112 -13.30 -5.19 0.02
CA ASP A 112 -14.55 -5.79 0.48
C ASP A 112 -14.75 -5.59 1.99
N VAL A 113 -13.71 -5.88 2.79
CA VAL A 113 -13.77 -5.70 4.25
C VAL A 113 -13.97 -4.22 4.61
N SER A 114 -13.34 -3.30 3.88
CA SER A 114 -13.44 -1.85 4.13
C SER A 114 -14.85 -1.28 3.94
N GLN A 115 -15.76 -2.00 3.30
CA GLN A 115 -17.14 -1.52 3.12
C GLN A 115 -17.86 -1.26 4.46
N LYS A 116 -17.56 -2.07 5.48
CA LYS A 116 -18.23 -2.01 6.78
C LYS A 116 -17.27 -1.98 7.96
N ASN A 117 -15.98 -2.20 7.74
CA ASN A 117 -14.97 -2.37 8.79
C ASN A 117 -13.82 -1.39 8.61
N LYS A 118 -13.16 -1.03 9.71
CA LYS A 118 -11.88 -0.31 9.68
C LYS A 118 -10.76 -1.30 9.40
N VAL A 119 -9.94 -0.98 8.41
CA VAL A 119 -8.82 -1.80 7.93
C VAL A 119 -7.51 -1.05 8.17
N ALA A 120 -6.55 -1.71 8.79
CA ALA A 120 -5.17 -1.23 8.89
C ALA A 120 -4.27 -1.98 7.91
N ILE A 121 -3.37 -1.26 7.24
CA ILE A 121 -2.28 -1.85 6.49
C ILE A 121 -1.01 -1.49 7.21
N LEU A 122 -0.37 -2.50 7.80
CA LEU A 122 0.78 -2.34 8.68
C LEU A 122 2.09 -2.54 7.92
N PHE A 123 2.95 -1.54 8.01
CA PHE A 123 4.31 -1.53 7.45
C PHE A 123 5.32 -1.45 8.59
N GLY A 124 6.36 -2.27 8.54
CA GLY A 124 7.46 -2.25 9.49
C GLY A 124 8.56 -1.24 9.14
N PRO A 125 9.55 -1.08 10.04
CA PRO A 125 10.72 -0.24 9.78
C PRO A 125 11.54 -0.78 8.61
N GLU A 126 12.28 0.12 7.96
CA GLU A 126 12.96 -0.11 6.69
C GLU A 126 14.05 -1.20 6.76
N ASP A 127 14.69 -1.36 7.91
CA ASP A 127 15.84 -2.26 8.08
C ASP A 127 15.44 -3.70 8.43
N ILE A 128 14.48 -3.89 9.32
CA ILE A 128 14.13 -5.22 9.84
C ILE A 128 12.72 -5.69 9.44
N GLY A 129 11.88 -4.79 8.94
CA GLY A 129 10.48 -5.07 8.69
C GLY A 129 9.69 -5.37 9.98
N LEU A 130 8.53 -5.98 9.85
CA LEU A 130 7.73 -6.43 10.99
C LEU A 130 8.37 -7.65 11.66
N THR A 131 8.38 -7.68 12.99
CA THR A 131 8.77 -8.85 13.78
C THR A 131 7.72 -9.94 13.70
N ASN A 132 8.07 -11.17 14.13
CA ASN A 132 7.12 -12.27 14.14
C ASN A 132 5.93 -12.01 15.08
N ASP A 133 6.15 -11.34 16.19
CA ASP A 133 5.07 -11.00 17.14
C ASP A 133 4.13 -9.96 16.55
N GLU A 134 4.65 -8.95 15.84
CA GLU A 134 3.84 -7.97 15.11
C GLU A 134 3.06 -8.61 13.95
N LEU A 135 3.66 -9.57 13.25
CA LEU A 135 2.96 -10.32 12.20
C LEU A 135 1.83 -11.21 12.76
N ARG A 136 1.95 -11.72 13.99
CA ARG A 136 0.88 -12.52 14.63
C ARG A 136 -0.40 -11.71 14.88
N CYS A 137 -0.29 -10.41 15.03
CA CYS A 137 -1.46 -9.52 15.17
C CYS A 137 -2.19 -9.29 13.84
N CYS A 138 -1.64 -9.73 12.71
CA CYS A 138 -2.23 -9.52 11.39
C CYS A 138 -3.21 -10.65 11.04
N HIS A 139 -4.28 -10.30 10.34
CA HIS A 139 -5.27 -11.24 9.82
C HIS A 139 -4.90 -11.75 8.42
N ALA A 140 -4.12 -10.97 7.68
CA ALA A 140 -3.56 -11.33 6.39
C ALA A 140 -2.14 -10.78 6.24
N LEU A 141 -1.33 -11.43 5.41
CA LEU A 141 0.02 -10.98 5.09
C LEU A 141 0.10 -10.60 3.62
N ILE A 142 0.79 -9.50 3.35
CA ILE A 142 1.06 -8.99 2.02
C ILE A 142 2.55 -9.15 1.74
N THR A 143 2.90 -9.94 0.72
CA THR A 143 4.27 -10.08 0.25
C THR A 143 4.39 -9.49 -1.15
N ILE A 144 5.17 -8.42 -1.29
CA ILE A 144 5.42 -7.80 -2.58
C ILE A 144 6.48 -8.63 -3.31
N PRO A 145 6.18 -9.23 -4.46
CA PRO A 145 7.17 -9.95 -5.24
C PRO A 145 8.30 -9.03 -5.70
N THR A 146 9.53 -9.43 -5.43
CA THR A 146 10.75 -8.72 -5.83
C THR A 146 11.78 -9.71 -6.35
N SER A 147 12.89 -9.23 -6.89
CA SER A 147 13.99 -10.11 -7.27
C SER A 147 14.60 -10.78 -6.05
N GLU A 148 15.11 -12.00 -6.22
CA GLU A 148 15.76 -12.75 -5.12
C GLU A 148 17.01 -12.05 -4.57
N LYS A 149 17.67 -11.23 -5.41
CA LYS A 149 18.90 -10.52 -5.04
C LYS A 149 18.69 -9.39 -4.04
N LEU A 150 17.51 -8.74 -4.08
CA LEU A 150 17.16 -7.64 -3.18
C LEU A 150 15.66 -7.68 -2.90
N ARG A 151 15.28 -8.21 -1.76
CA ARG A 151 13.87 -8.39 -1.36
C ARG A 151 13.31 -7.18 -0.61
N SER A 152 14.17 -6.37 -0.01
CA SER A 152 13.75 -5.18 0.74
C SER A 152 13.44 -4.03 -0.22
N LEU A 153 12.26 -3.44 -0.06
CA LEU A 153 11.85 -2.22 -0.74
C LEU A 153 11.95 -1.03 0.22
N ASN A 154 12.21 0.15 -0.32
CA ASN A 154 11.99 1.37 0.44
C ASN A 154 10.53 1.44 0.93
N LEU A 155 10.32 1.94 2.16
CA LEU A 155 9.00 1.99 2.79
C LEU A 155 7.95 2.68 1.91
N SER A 156 8.24 3.85 1.36
CA SER A 156 7.28 4.57 0.53
C SER A 156 6.97 3.88 -0.80
N HIS A 157 7.93 3.12 -1.36
CA HIS A 157 7.71 2.31 -2.55
C HIS A 157 6.79 1.11 -2.24
N ALA A 158 7.01 0.43 -1.12
CA ALA A 158 6.14 -0.66 -0.68
C ALA A 158 4.70 -0.15 -0.46
N VAL A 159 4.55 0.99 0.20
CA VAL A 159 3.24 1.64 0.41
C VAL A 159 2.58 1.97 -0.93
N LEU A 160 3.32 2.56 -1.87
CA LEU A 160 2.77 2.92 -3.18
C LEU A 160 2.23 1.71 -3.93
N ILE A 161 2.98 0.59 -3.96
CA ILE A 161 2.56 -0.65 -4.64
C ILE A 161 1.26 -1.18 -4.03
N VAL A 162 1.19 -1.29 -2.71
CA VAL A 162 0.00 -1.79 -2.01
C VAL A 162 -1.20 -0.87 -2.24
N CYS A 163 -1.02 0.43 -2.09
CA CYS A 163 -2.08 1.42 -2.29
C CYS A 163 -2.58 1.45 -3.74
N TYR A 164 -1.69 1.25 -4.71
CA TYR A 164 -2.03 1.21 -6.13
C TYR A 164 -2.91 0.00 -6.47
N GLU A 165 -2.60 -1.19 -5.97
CA GLU A 165 -3.44 -2.37 -6.18
C GLU A 165 -4.81 -2.23 -5.50
N ILE A 166 -4.87 -1.62 -4.31
CA ILE A 166 -6.15 -1.28 -3.66
C ILE A 166 -6.93 -0.26 -4.50
N PHE A 167 -6.25 0.75 -5.06
CA PHE A 167 -6.89 1.73 -5.95
C PHE A 167 -7.49 1.04 -7.17
N LEU A 168 -6.75 0.16 -7.85
CA LEU A 168 -7.24 -0.60 -8.99
C LEU A 168 -8.43 -1.49 -8.62
N ALA A 169 -8.33 -2.26 -7.53
CA ALA A 169 -9.42 -3.11 -7.05
C ALA A 169 -10.68 -2.28 -6.73
N SER A 170 -10.52 -1.04 -6.25
CA SER A 170 -11.63 -0.15 -5.91
C SER A 170 -12.28 0.53 -7.10
N THR A 171 -11.59 0.66 -8.21
CA THR A 171 -12.10 1.35 -9.41
C THR A 171 -12.80 0.42 -10.39
N GLY A 172 -12.69 -0.90 -10.17
CA GLY A 172 -13.33 -1.88 -11.03
C GLY A 172 -12.87 -1.80 -12.49
N VAL A 173 -11.61 -1.39 -12.73
CA VAL A 173 -11.08 -1.35 -14.10
C VAL A 173 -11.00 -2.78 -14.63
N PRO A 174 -11.85 -3.18 -15.58
CA PRO A 174 -11.82 -4.54 -16.10
C PRO A 174 -10.48 -4.78 -16.80
N GLU A 175 -9.94 -5.98 -16.60
CA GLU A 175 -8.76 -6.43 -17.32
C GLU A 175 -9.12 -6.46 -18.82
N ARG A 176 -8.59 -5.52 -19.60
CA ARG A 176 -8.85 -5.48 -21.04
C ARG A 176 -7.95 -6.52 -21.72
N PHE A 177 -8.58 -7.44 -22.46
CA PHE A 177 -7.84 -8.31 -23.37
C PHE A 177 -6.96 -7.45 -24.28
N LYS A 178 -5.65 -7.72 -24.25
CA LYS A 178 -4.69 -7.08 -25.15
C LYS A 178 -4.23 -8.12 -26.18
N PRO A 179 -4.50 -7.89 -27.46
CA PRO A 179 -3.92 -8.75 -28.49
C PRO A 179 -2.38 -8.63 -28.46
N ARG A 180 -1.71 -9.62 -29.04
CA ARG A 180 -0.26 -9.52 -29.28
C ARG A 180 0.01 -8.24 -30.08
N LEU A 181 0.90 -7.42 -29.59
CA LEU A 181 1.34 -6.23 -30.29
C LEU A 181 2.43 -6.60 -31.31
N ALA A 182 2.43 -5.94 -32.45
CA ALA A 182 3.50 -6.07 -33.41
C ALA A 182 4.81 -5.50 -32.83
N ALA A 183 5.92 -6.14 -33.13
CA ALA A 183 7.23 -5.58 -32.80
C ALA A 183 7.50 -4.33 -33.65
N SER A 184 8.32 -3.40 -33.13
CA SER A 184 8.66 -2.17 -33.87
C SER A 184 9.21 -2.46 -35.26
N ALA A 185 10.03 -3.51 -35.43
CA ALA A 185 10.54 -3.91 -36.72
C ALA A 185 9.46 -4.42 -37.69
N GLU A 186 8.40 -5.07 -37.18
CA GLU A 186 7.26 -5.50 -37.99
C GLU A 186 6.45 -4.29 -38.46
N LEU A 187 6.29 -3.27 -37.61
CA LEU A 187 5.62 -2.01 -37.96
C LEU A 187 6.44 -1.20 -38.98
N GLU A 188 7.75 -1.10 -38.79
CA GLU A 188 8.68 -0.45 -39.73
C GLU A 188 8.64 -1.09 -41.13
N GLY A 189 8.64 -2.44 -41.17
CA GLY A 189 8.48 -3.20 -42.42
C GLY A 189 7.17 -2.88 -43.14
N MET A 190 6.07 -2.77 -42.41
CA MET A 190 4.76 -2.42 -42.96
C MET A 190 4.75 -0.99 -43.53
N TYR A 191 5.30 -0.01 -42.80
CA TYR A 191 5.37 1.38 -43.29
C TYR A 191 6.24 1.54 -44.53
N THR A 192 7.27 0.69 -44.69
CA THR A 192 8.13 0.71 -45.89
C THR A 192 7.42 0.16 -47.13
N GLN A 193 6.47 -0.76 -46.96
CA GLN A 193 5.69 -1.33 -48.06
C GLN A 193 4.52 -0.43 -48.53
N ILE A 194 4.12 0.57 -47.74
CA ILE A 194 3.02 1.49 -48.06
C ILE A 194 3.52 2.73 -48.81
N LYS A 195 4.83 2.92 -48.91
CA LYS A 195 5.45 3.98 -49.72
C LYS A 195 5.68 3.49 -51.16
#